data_c8898236e369b151b04939afa9a35b58
#
_entry.id   c8898236e369b151b04939afa9a35b58
#
_cell.length_a   1.000
_cell.length_b   1.000
_cell.length_c   1.000
_cell.angle_alpha   90.00
_cell.angle_beta   90.00
_cell.angle_gamma   90.00
#
_symmetry.space_group_name_H-M   'P 1'
#
loop_
_entity.id
_entity.type
_entity.pdbx_description
1 polymer ?
#
loop_
_entity_poly.entity_id
_entity_poly.type
_entity_poly.pdbx_seq_one_letter_code
_entity_poly.pdbx_strand_id
1 'polypeptide(L)'
;MRSRSAALVLSLALSLGGSASPSEADGTWEWPVRGARSIVAPFRAPAHEYGSGHRGMDVAVGASPDVIAPAPGVVAFRGTVVDRPLITIDHGGGRVSTWEPVSSALSPGDAVAAGDLIGTVAAGGHTARGALHVGVRLGGRYVNPLPLFGEVPRAVLLPCCEG
;
A
#
# COMPACT_ATOMS: atom_id res chain seq x y z
N MET A 1 48.83 4.13 -58.09
CA MET A 1 48.43 4.52 -56.70
C MET A 1 46.90 4.62 -56.68
N ARG A 2 46.21 3.63 -56.03
CA ARG A 2 44.73 3.59 -55.93
C ARG A 2 44.39 3.83 -54.42
N SER A 3 43.83 5.01 -54.15
CA SER A 3 43.33 5.37 -52.86
C SER A 3 42.02 4.62 -52.55
N ARG A 4 41.97 3.89 -51.42
CA ARG A 4 40.77 3.26 -50.88
C ARG A 4 40.21 4.10 -49.77
N SER A 5 39.11 4.83 -50.04
CA SER A 5 38.33 5.51 -49.02
C SER A 5 37.51 4.50 -48.24
N ALA A 6 37.78 4.38 -46.95
CA ALA A 6 36.95 3.60 -46.02
C ALA A 6 35.81 4.50 -45.49
N ALA A 7 34.58 4.15 -45.79
CA ALA A 7 33.40 4.80 -45.22
C ALA A 7 33.09 4.19 -43.84
N LEU A 8 33.19 4.99 -42.82
CA LEU A 8 32.81 4.63 -41.46
C LEU A 8 31.28 4.82 -41.27
N VAL A 9 30.55 3.74 -41.19
CA VAL A 9 29.10 3.75 -40.90
C VAL A 9 28.94 3.78 -39.40
N LEU A 10 28.53 4.94 -38.86
CA LEU A 10 28.20 5.16 -37.45
C LEU A 10 26.75 4.74 -37.22
N SER A 11 26.54 3.53 -36.71
CA SER A 11 25.21 3.06 -36.31
C SER A 11 24.80 3.67 -34.98
N LEU A 12 23.87 4.63 -35.02
CA LEU A 12 23.25 5.24 -33.84
C LEU A 12 22.14 4.32 -33.34
N ALA A 13 22.41 3.54 -32.28
CA ALA A 13 21.42 2.74 -31.58
C ALA A 13 20.55 3.65 -30.70
N LEU A 14 19.33 3.94 -31.17
CA LEU A 14 18.30 4.66 -30.40
C LEU A 14 17.65 3.71 -29.41
N SER A 15 18.11 3.71 -28.16
CA SER A 15 17.48 2.99 -27.06
C SER A 15 16.17 3.71 -26.68
N LEU A 16 15.03 3.17 -27.15
CA LEU A 16 13.72 3.54 -26.61
C LEU A 16 13.63 3.04 -25.18
N GLY A 17 13.89 3.92 -24.23
CA GLY A 17 13.54 3.72 -22.84
C GLY A 17 12.02 3.71 -22.72
N GLY A 18 11.43 2.53 -22.71
CA GLY A 18 10.01 2.37 -22.41
C GLY A 18 9.78 2.72 -20.95
N SER A 19 9.19 3.86 -20.66
CA SER A 19 8.57 4.14 -19.36
C SER A 19 7.41 3.17 -19.21
N ALA A 20 7.61 2.07 -18.46
CA ALA A 20 6.52 1.23 -18.03
C ALA A 20 5.64 2.08 -17.09
N SER A 21 4.50 2.52 -17.59
CA SER A 21 3.42 3.02 -16.73
C SER A 21 3.05 1.88 -15.78
N PRO A 22 2.90 2.11 -14.46
CA PRO A 22 2.39 1.09 -13.58
C PRO A 22 1.02 0.67 -14.11
N SER A 23 0.90 -0.59 -14.50
CA SER A 23 -0.36 -1.21 -14.88
C SER A 23 -1.29 -1.05 -13.68
N GLU A 24 -2.46 -0.46 -13.88
CA GLU A 24 -3.54 -0.52 -12.89
C GLU A 24 -3.83 -2.01 -12.66
N ALA A 25 -3.26 -2.53 -11.58
CA ALA A 25 -3.54 -3.88 -11.15
C ALA A 25 -4.97 -3.89 -10.59
N ASP A 26 -5.93 -4.20 -11.45
CA ASP A 26 -7.32 -4.52 -11.09
C ASP A 26 -7.40 -5.91 -10.42
N GLY A 27 -6.29 -6.31 -9.78
CA GLY A 27 -6.12 -7.55 -9.05
C GLY A 27 -6.48 -7.39 -7.57
N THR A 28 -6.91 -8.49 -6.97
CA THR A 28 -7.08 -8.58 -5.53
C THR A 28 -5.74 -8.34 -4.83
N TRP A 29 -5.73 -7.47 -3.82
CA TRP A 29 -4.55 -7.18 -3.01
C TRP A 29 -4.10 -8.40 -2.20
N GLU A 30 -2.80 -8.60 -2.10
CA GLU A 30 -2.22 -9.60 -1.22
C GLU A 30 -2.40 -9.20 0.25
N TRP A 31 -2.66 -10.19 1.11
CA TRP A 31 -2.77 -9.94 2.54
C TRP A 31 -1.43 -9.52 3.13
N PRO A 32 -1.37 -8.39 3.87
CA PRO A 32 -0.10 -7.71 4.20
C PRO A 32 0.76 -8.44 5.22
N VAL A 33 0.19 -9.39 5.95
CA VAL A 33 0.88 -10.19 6.96
C VAL A 33 0.69 -11.68 6.71
N ARG A 34 1.70 -12.48 7.02
CA ARG A 34 1.61 -13.93 6.87
C ARG A 34 0.83 -14.55 8.02
N GLY A 35 0.01 -15.55 7.74
CA GLY A 35 -0.74 -16.30 8.73
C GLY A 35 -2.26 -16.12 8.64
N ALA A 36 -2.94 -16.19 9.78
CA ALA A 36 -4.40 -16.07 9.83
C ALA A 36 -4.86 -14.65 9.47
N ARG A 37 -5.83 -14.57 8.56
CA ARG A 37 -6.47 -13.31 8.17
C ARG A 37 -7.48 -12.92 9.24
N SER A 38 -7.05 -12.15 10.23
CA SER A 38 -7.89 -11.74 11.36
C SER A 38 -7.94 -10.23 11.47
N ILE A 39 -9.13 -9.67 11.38
CA ILE A 39 -9.38 -8.25 11.59
C ILE A 39 -9.70 -8.02 13.06
N VAL A 40 -8.85 -7.23 13.72
CA VAL A 40 -8.98 -6.86 15.13
C VAL A 40 -9.93 -5.67 15.29
N ALA A 41 -9.83 -4.69 14.40
CA ALA A 41 -10.72 -3.55 14.36
C ALA A 41 -11.09 -3.21 12.90
N PRO A 42 -12.37 -3.21 12.53
CA PRO A 42 -12.79 -2.91 11.18
C PRO A 42 -12.78 -1.40 10.89
N PHE A 43 -12.79 -1.05 9.60
CA PHE A 43 -13.03 0.31 9.14
C PHE A 43 -14.38 0.82 9.65
N ARG A 44 -14.39 2.07 10.13
CA ARG A 44 -15.61 2.80 10.51
C ARG A 44 -15.54 4.21 9.92
N ALA A 45 -16.35 4.46 8.91
CA ALA A 45 -16.41 5.78 8.30
C ALA A 45 -16.77 6.85 9.37
N PRO A 46 -16.01 7.94 9.45
CA PRO A 46 -16.41 9.07 10.28
C PRO A 46 -17.66 9.73 9.70
N ALA A 47 -18.52 10.28 10.58
CA ALA A 47 -19.74 10.96 10.16
C ALA A 47 -19.48 12.21 9.30
N HIS A 48 -18.31 12.84 9.47
CA HIS A 48 -17.79 13.96 8.67
C HIS A 48 -16.26 13.91 8.69
N GLU A 49 -15.61 14.72 7.84
CA GLU A 49 -14.16 14.68 7.61
C GLU A 49 -13.31 14.68 8.89
N TYR A 50 -13.71 15.46 9.89
CA TYR A 50 -13.03 15.58 11.20
C TYR A 50 -13.69 14.77 12.32
N GLY A 51 -14.72 13.99 11.99
CA GLY A 51 -15.44 13.17 12.96
C GLY A 51 -14.61 11.99 13.47
N SER A 52 -15.05 11.46 14.60
CA SER A 52 -14.51 10.21 15.13
C SER A 52 -14.85 9.05 14.18
N GLY A 53 -13.91 8.10 14.06
CA GLY A 53 -14.05 6.95 13.18
C GLY A 53 -12.77 6.12 13.21
N HIS A 54 -12.73 5.05 12.41
CA HIS A 54 -11.52 4.27 12.18
C HIS A 54 -11.20 4.31 10.69
N ARG A 55 -10.18 5.09 10.29
CA ARG A 55 -9.85 5.41 8.89
C ARG A 55 -9.03 4.33 8.19
N GLY A 56 -9.09 3.12 8.70
CA GLY A 56 -8.46 1.93 8.17
C GLY A 56 -9.03 0.69 8.84
N MET A 57 -8.33 -0.40 8.76
CA MET A 57 -8.61 -1.63 9.52
C MET A 57 -7.35 -2.05 10.26
N ASP A 58 -7.50 -2.65 11.44
CA ASP A 58 -6.39 -3.26 12.15
C ASP A 58 -6.44 -4.77 11.91
N VAL A 59 -5.29 -5.32 11.51
CA VAL A 59 -5.14 -6.75 11.27
C VAL A 59 -4.20 -7.36 12.30
N ALA A 60 -4.51 -8.56 12.79
CA ALA A 60 -3.65 -9.27 13.70
C ALA A 60 -2.35 -9.68 13.00
N VAL A 61 -1.23 -9.43 13.66
CA VAL A 61 0.09 -9.87 13.22
C VAL A 61 0.33 -11.27 13.80
N GLY A 62 0.66 -12.21 12.90
CA GLY A 62 0.98 -13.58 13.28
C GLY A 62 2.37 -13.73 13.94
N ALA A 63 2.96 -14.91 13.76
CA ALA A 63 4.29 -15.19 14.32
C ALA A 63 5.43 -14.41 13.64
N SER A 64 5.26 -13.99 12.39
CA SER A 64 6.22 -13.15 11.68
C SER A 64 5.80 -11.68 11.76
N PRO A 65 6.73 -10.77 12.12
CA PRO A 65 6.45 -9.34 12.11
C PRO A 65 6.52 -8.73 10.70
N ASP A 66 6.82 -9.52 9.67
CA ASP A 66 7.01 -9.05 8.31
C ASP A 66 5.73 -8.46 7.72
N VAL A 67 5.88 -7.32 7.06
CA VAL A 67 4.82 -6.64 6.31
C VAL A 67 5.20 -6.60 4.85
N ILE A 68 4.30 -7.07 3.98
CA ILE A 68 4.51 -7.11 2.53
C ILE A 68 3.61 -6.11 1.81
N ALA A 69 4.07 -5.66 0.65
CA ALA A 69 3.27 -4.81 -0.25
C ALA A 69 2.07 -5.59 -0.79
N PRO A 70 0.84 -5.06 -0.69
CA PRO A 70 -0.34 -5.78 -1.17
C PRO A 70 -0.49 -5.76 -2.68
N ALA A 71 0.11 -4.78 -3.34
CA ALA A 71 0.05 -4.53 -4.77
C ALA A 71 1.30 -3.74 -5.18
N PRO A 72 1.64 -3.68 -6.48
CA PRO A 72 2.72 -2.83 -6.96
C PRO A 72 2.49 -1.37 -6.62
N GLY A 73 3.58 -0.62 -6.44
CA GLY A 73 3.50 0.81 -6.16
C GLY A 73 4.87 1.44 -5.96
N VAL A 74 4.84 2.70 -5.53
CA VAL A 74 6.04 3.48 -5.21
C VAL A 74 5.90 4.02 -3.78
N VAL A 75 6.95 3.91 -2.99
CA VAL A 75 6.99 4.48 -1.65
C VAL A 75 6.84 6.00 -1.75
N ALA A 76 5.73 6.52 -1.24
CA ALA A 76 5.44 7.95 -1.24
C ALA A 76 5.99 8.65 0.01
N PHE A 77 6.02 7.95 1.15
CA PHE A 77 6.52 8.47 2.41
C PHE A 77 7.00 7.34 3.32
N ARG A 78 8.04 7.60 4.10
CA ARG A 78 8.50 6.79 5.21
C ARG A 78 9.01 7.71 6.32
N GLY A 79 8.54 7.51 7.54
CA GLY A 79 8.96 8.33 8.67
C GLY A 79 8.22 8.00 9.95
N THR A 80 8.47 8.79 10.99
CA THR A 80 7.74 8.71 12.26
C THR A 80 6.75 9.88 12.33
N VAL A 81 5.50 9.56 12.62
CA VAL A 81 4.46 10.55 12.83
C VAL A 81 4.00 10.44 14.28
N VAL A 82 4.24 11.50 15.06
CA VAL A 82 4.03 11.58 16.51
C VAL A 82 4.88 10.53 17.24
N ASP A 83 4.37 9.33 17.43
CA ASP A 83 4.95 8.27 18.26
C ASP A 83 5.06 6.92 17.51
N ARG A 84 4.76 6.89 16.20
CA ARG A 84 4.74 5.66 15.42
C ARG A 84 5.46 5.79 14.09
N PRO A 85 6.30 4.82 13.72
CA PRO A 85 6.86 4.74 12.38
C PRO A 85 5.77 4.27 11.40
N LEU A 86 5.79 4.83 10.19
CA LEU A 86 4.87 4.41 9.13
C LEU A 86 5.52 4.49 7.75
N ILE A 87 4.93 3.75 6.83
CA ILE A 87 5.24 3.81 5.40
C ILE A 87 3.95 4.01 4.61
N THR A 88 4.04 4.81 3.55
CA THR A 88 2.92 5.08 2.63
C THR A 88 3.35 4.72 1.22
N ILE A 89 2.48 4.00 0.50
CA ILE A 89 2.75 3.54 -0.87
C ILE A 89 1.66 4.09 -1.79
N ASP A 90 2.08 4.70 -2.89
CA ASP A 90 1.21 5.11 -3.98
C ASP A 90 1.13 3.97 -5.00
N HIS A 91 -0.08 3.43 -5.21
CA HIS A 91 -0.36 2.33 -6.14
C HIS A 91 -0.88 2.81 -7.50
N GLY A 92 -0.86 4.14 -7.75
CA GLY A 92 -1.45 4.73 -8.93
C GLY A 92 -2.98 4.86 -8.86
N GLY A 93 -3.58 5.51 -9.87
CA GLY A 93 -5.03 5.71 -9.91
C GLY A 93 -5.61 6.48 -8.72
N GLY A 94 -4.80 7.26 -7.99
CA GLY A 94 -5.19 7.96 -6.76
C GLY A 94 -5.34 7.06 -5.53
N ARG A 95 -4.86 5.81 -5.61
CA ARG A 95 -4.92 4.84 -4.51
C ARG A 95 -3.61 4.86 -3.72
N VAL A 96 -3.71 5.24 -2.45
CA VAL A 96 -2.56 5.36 -1.54
C VAL A 96 -2.83 4.55 -0.28
N SER A 97 -1.92 3.63 0.06
CA SER A 97 -1.97 2.87 1.32
C SER A 97 -1.01 3.43 2.36
N THR A 98 -1.39 3.30 3.64
CA THR A 98 -0.58 3.66 4.80
C THR A 98 -0.56 2.50 5.78
N TRP A 99 0.63 2.18 6.28
CA TRP A 99 0.92 1.02 7.14
C TRP A 99 1.58 1.50 8.42
N GLU A 100 0.96 1.24 9.56
CA GLU A 100 1.47 1.67 10.87
C GLU A 100 1.07 0.71 12.00
N PRO A 101 1.94 0.52 13.01
CA PRO A 101 3.32 0.98 13.07
C PRO A 101 4.26 0.06 12.27
N VAL A 102 5.03 0.60 11.32
CA VAL A 102 5.95 -0.18 10.48
C VAL A 102 7.33 0.48 10.44
N SER A 103 8.36 -0.27 10.84
CA SER A 103 9.75 0.07 10.60
C SER A 103 10.18 -0.43 9.23
N SER A 104 10.66 0.45 8.37
CA SER A 104 11.03 0.14 6.99
C SER A 104 12.44 0.66 6.68
N ALA A 105 13.18 -0.08 5.84
CA ALA A 105 14.45 0.36 5.27
C ALA A 105 14.27 1.09 3.92
N LEU A 106 13.08 1.00 3.30
CA LEU A 106 12.78 1.63 2.02
C LEU A 106 12.79 3.15 2.13
N SER A 107 13.02 3.81 1.02
CA SER A 107 13.04 5.27 0.89
C SER A 107 11.94 5.76 -0.04
N PRO A 108 11.43 7.00 0.12
CA PRO A 108 10.54 7.59 -0.86
C PRO A 108 11.14 7.54 -2.27
N GLY A 109 10.35 7.07 -3.23
CA GLY A 109 10.76 6.82 -4.62
C GLY A 109 11.10 5.36 -4.94
N ASP A 110 11.31 4.50 -3.93
CA ASP A 110 11.55 3.08 -4.16
C ASP A 110 10.29 2.42 -4.73
N ALA A 111 10.45 1.65 -5.81
CA ALA A 111 9.39 0.85 -6.38
C ALA A 111 9.27 -0.48 -5.62
N VAL A 112 8.05 -0.95 -5.43
CA VAL A 112 7.74 -2.25 -4.82
C VAL A 112 6.79 -3.05 -5.71
N ALA A 113 6.98 -4.35 -5.78
CA ALA A 113 6.04 -5.28 -6.37
C ALA A 113 5.10 -5.86 -5.29
N ALA A 114 3.99 -6.47 -5.72
CA ALA A 114 3.15 -7.24 -4.80
C ALA A 114 3.97 -8.36 -4.14
N GLY A 115 3.81 -8.55 -2.83
CA GLY A 115 4.56 -9.53 -2.05
C GLY A 115 5.95 -9.10 -1.57
N ASP A 116 6.48 -7.96 -2.03
CA ASP A 116 7.77 -7.45 -1.56
C ASP A 116 7.71 -7.07 -0.07
N LEU A 117 8.80 -7.33 0.65
CA LEU A 117 8.93 -6.91 2.05
C LEU A 117 9.04 -5.39 2.12
N ILE A 118 8.08 -4.73 2.77
CA ILE A 118 8.08 -3.28 2.97
C ILE A 118 8.54 -2.84 4.36
N GLY A 119 8.65 -3.78 5.29
CA GLY A 119 9.13 -3.51 6.63
C GLY A 119 8.69 -4.55 7.64
N THR A 120 8.82 -4.22 8.91
CA THR A 120 8.39 -5.06 10.04
C THR A 120 7.50 -4.26 10.97
N VAL A 121 6.50 -4.93 11.56
CA VAL A 121 5.64 -4.30 12.56
C VAL A 121 6.48 -3.83 13.74
N ALA A 122 6.30 -2.58 14.10
CA ALA A 122 7.01 -1.92 15.20
C ALA A 122 6.07 -1.70 16.40
N ALA A 123 6.53 -0.96 17.40
CA ALA A 123 5.72 -0.47 18.50
C ALA A 123 5.35 1.00 18.27
N GLY A 124 4.20 1.42 18.81
CA GLY A 124 3.72 2.80 18.80
C GLY A 124 2.29 2.93 18.27
N GLY A 125 1.75 4.13 18.38
CA GLY A 125 0.42 4.46 17.89
C GLY A 125 -0.72 3.91 18.74
N HIS A 126 -1.91 3.93 18.13
CA HIS A 126 -3.18 3.55 18.79
C HIS A 126 -3.57 2.08 18.59
N THR A 127 -2.85 1.36 17.72
CA THR A 127 -3.11 -0.06 17.44
C THR A 127 -2.81 -0.93 18.66
N ALA A 128 -3.61 -1.95 18.88
CA ALA A 128 -3.31 -2.95 19.90
C ALA A 128 -1.95 -3.61 19.63
N ARG A 129 -1.25 -4.02 20.70
CA ARG A 129 0.02 -4.75 20.52
C ARG A 129 -0.20 -5.98 19.65
N GLY A 130 0.66 -6.17 18.66
CA GLY A 130 0.54 -7.27 17.70
C GLY A 130 -0.52 -7.07 16.64
N ALA A 131 -0.93 -5.82 16.38
CA ALA A 131 -1.78 -5.45 15.27
C ALA A 131 -1.08 -4.46 14.34
N LEU A 132 -1.47 -4.48 13.07
CA LEU A 132 -1.04 -3.59 12.00
C LEU A 132 -2.24 -2.80 11.52
N HIS A 133 -2.16 -1.48 11.57
CA HIS A 133 -3.15 -0.60 10.95
C HIS A 133 -2.91 -0.47 9.45
N VAL A 134 -3.95 -0.65 8.67
CA VAL A 134 -3.98 -0.55 7.22
C VAL A 134 -4.97 0.53 6.83
N GLY A 135 -4.47 1.70 6.46
CA GLY A 135 -5.28 2.79 5.92
C GLY A 135 -5.20 2.83 4.40
N VAL A 136 -6.32 3.10 3.72
CA VAL A 136 -6.33 3.31 2.27
C VAL A 136 -7.10 4.57 1.93
N ARG A 137 -6.51 5.38 1.04
CA ARG A 137 -7.18 6.54 0.44
C ARG A 137 -7.35 6.30 -1.06
N LEU A 138 -8.52 6.69 -1.57
CA LEU A 138 -8.82 6.75 -2.99
C LEU A 138 -9.22 8.19 -3.33
N GLY A 139 -8.48 8.85 -4.20
CA GLY A 139 -8.68 10.25 -4.51
C GLY A 139 -8.62 11.16 -3.27
N GLY A 140 -7.73 10.86 -2.31
CA GLY A 140 -7.56 11.60 -1.06
C GLY A 140 -8.54 11.23 0.07
N ARG A 141 -9.60 10.45 -0.18
CA ARG A 141 -10.61 10.08 0.81
C ARG A 141 -10.36 8.67 1.36
N TYR A 142 -10.46 8.51 2.67
CA TYR A 142 -10.33 7.19 3.30
C TYR A 142 -11.48 6.28 2.89
N VAL A 143 -11.13 5.07 2.50
CA VAL A 143 -12.07 4.00 2.11
C VAL A 143 -11.83 2.75 2.95
N ASN A 144 -12.85 1.87 3.01
CA ASN A 144 -12.68 0.56 3.64
C ASN A 144 -11.67 -0.27 2.85
N PRO A 145 -10.54 -0.71 3.46
CA PRO A 145 -9.54 -1.49 2.76
C PRO A 145 -9.99 -2.91 2.40
N LEU A 146 -10.89 -3.49 3.19
CA LEU A 146 -11.26 -4.91 3.15
C LEU A 146 -11.66 -5.42 1.76
N PRO A 147 -12.48 -4.70 0.96
CA PRO A 147 -12.83 -5.15 -0.39
C PRO A 147 -11.63 -5.31 -1.34
N LEU A 148 -10.55 -4.56 -1.14
CA LEU A 148 -9.34 -4.67 -1.96
C LEU A 148 -8.66 -6.03 -1.79
N PHE A 149 -8.82 -6.67 -0.63
CA PHE A 149 -8.28 -7.99 -0.32
C PHE A 149 -9.21 -9.14 -0.74
N GLY A 150 -10.26 -8.84 -1.53
CA GLY A 150 -11.23 -9.83 -2.00
C GLY A 150 -12.25 -10.27 -0.94
N GLU A 151 -12.29 -9.58 0.19
CA GLU A 151 -13.25 -9.88 1.25
C GLU A 151 -14.42 -8.88 1.22
N VAL A 152 -15.65 -9.38 1.36
CA VAL A 152 -16.83 -8.52 1.43
C VAL A 152 -17.15 -8.24 2.89
N PRO A 153 -17.32 -6.96 3.29
CA PRO A 153 -17.76 -6.63 4.64
C PRO A 153 -19.08 -7.34 4.96
N ARG A 154 -19.18 -7.92 6.15
CA ARG A 154 -20.41 -8.55 6.60
C ARG A 154 -21.53 -7.51 6.60
N ALA A 155 -22.61 -7.77 5.88
CA ALA A 155 -23.78 -6.90 5.90
C ALA A 155 -24.35 -6.85 7.32
N VAL A 156 -24.50 -5.65 7.88
CA VAL A 156 -25.20 -5.40 9.14
C VAL A 156 -26.57 -4.87 8.78
N LEU A 157 -27.60 -5.61 9.15
CA LEU A 157 -28.98 -5.12 9.04
C LEU A 157 -29.13 -3.99 10.07
N LEU A 158 -29.41 -2.79 9.59
CA LEU A 158 -29.82 -1.72 10.47
C LEU A 158 -31.23 -2.02 10.97
N PRO A 159 -31.53 -1.81 12.28
CA PRO A 159 -32.89 -1.93 12.77
C PRO A 159 -33.81 -1.02 11.93
N CYS A 160 -34.94 -1.56 11.47
CA CYS A 160 -35.97 -0.72 10.89
C CYS A 160 -36.37 0.33 11.93
N CYS A 161 -36.56 1.58 11.48
CA CYS A 161 -37.07 2.63 12.31
C CYS A 161 -38.31 2.14 13.05
N GLU A 162 -38.23 2.03 14.37
CA GLU A 162 -39.42 1.93 15.19
C GLU A 162 -40.16 3.25 15.03
N GLY A 163 -41.32 3.23 14.38
CA GLY A 163 -42.19 4.38 14.16
C GLY A 163 -42.91 4.78 15.44
#